data_56a122b86f86919567a1086218366750
#
_entry.id   56a122b86f86919567a1086218366750
#
_cell.length_a   1.000
_cell.length_b   1.000
_cell.length_c   1.000
_cell.angle_alpha   90.00
_cell.angle_beta   90.00
_cell.angle_gamma   90.00
#
_symmetry.space_group_name_H-M   'P 1'
#
loop_
_entity.id
_entity.type
_entity.pdbx_description
1 polymer ?
#
loop_
_entity_poly.entity_id
_entity_poly.type
_entity_poly.pdbx_seq_one_letter_code
_entity_poly.pdbx_strand_id
1 'polypeptide(L)'
;MLDQKSQPLWLRFSPHIIAQVGIIALAVAYYAEIIHALEPCILCIYQRVPFAVVIVFGLVGMFRPTLLHWMLVLAGVAFLTGSGIAVYHVGVEQHWWVSACGGDLAGQMSTTNLMQQLSMKSVKSCDELEWALFGTSMATYNVFYSLALSIFCFAGVHKLRG
;
A
#
# COMPACT_ATOMS: atom_id res chain seq x y z
N MET A 1 -21.72 -24.70 6.28
CA MET A 1 -20.76 -24.95 5.17
C MET A 1 -21.29 -24.20 3.97
N LEU A 2 -20.60 -23.13 3.55
CA LEU A 2 -21.01 -22.39 2.36
C LEU A 2 -20.73 -23.28 1.13
N ASP A 3 -21.79 -23.61 0.40
CA ASP A 3 -21.66 -24.38 -0.85
C ASP A 3 -20.93 -23.50 -1.88
N GLN A 4 -19.67 -23.83 -2.14
CA GLN A 4 -18.80 -23.09 -3.04
C GLN A 4 -19.30 -23.08 -4.50
N LYS A 5 -20.18 -24.03 -4.86
CA LYS A 5 -20.76 -24.14 -6.20
C LYS A 5 -21.86 -23.10 -6.48
N SER A 6 -22.52 -22.60 -5.45
CA SER A 6 -23.59 -21.60 -5.54
C SER A 6 -23.07 -20.15 -5.55
N GLN A 7 -21.78 -19.95 -5.28
CA GLN A 7 -21.18 -18.62 -5.22
C GLN A 7 -20.94 -18.03 -6.62
N PRO A 8 -21.11 -16.71 -6.84
CA PRO A 8 -20.79 -16.07 -8.09
C PRO A 8 -19.30 -16.21 -8.42
N LEU A 9 -18.96 -16.34 -9.70
CA LEU A 9 -17.60 -16.60 -10.17
C LEU A 9 -16.57 -15.62 -9.62
N TRP A 10 -16.88 -14.30 -9.59
CA TRP A 10 -15.96 -13.29 -9.09
C TRP A 10 -15.58 -13.50 -7.60
N LEU A 11 -16.51 -14.00 -6.79
CA LEU A 11 -16.27 -14.29 -5.39
C LEU A 11 -15.41 -15.55 -5.21
N ARG A 12 -15.62 -16.55 -6.04
CA ARG A 12 -14.79 -17.76 -6.08
C ARG A 12 -13.34 -17.46 -6.45
N PHE A 13 -13.12 -16.50 -7.35
CA PHE A 13 -11.78 -16.08 -7.78
C PHE A 13 -11.21 -14.93 -6.94
N SER A 14 -11.96 -14.35 -6.01
CA SER A 14 -11.51 -13.23 -5.18
C SER A 14 -10.16 -13.47 -4.48
N PRO A 15 -9.82 -14.64 -3.90
CA PRO A 15 -8.52 -14.83 -3.27
C PRO A 15 -7.37 -14.79 -4.27
N HIS A 16 -7.58 -15.30 -5.50
CA HIS A 16 -6.60 -15.20 -6.58
C HIS A 16 -6.39 -13.75 -7.00
N ILE A 17 -7.48 -13.00 -7.17
CA ILE A 17 -7.45 -11.58 -7.53
C ILE A 17 -6.67 -10.79 -6.48
N ILE A 18 -6.95 -10.99 -5.20
CA ILE A 18 -6.30 -10.30 -4.08
C ILE A 18 -4.79 -10.60 -4.06
N ALA A 19 -4.39 -11.86 -4.21
CA ALA A 19 -2.99 -12.24 -4.24
C ALA A 19 -2.26 -11.63 -5.46
N GLN A 20 -2.86 -11.72 -6.65
CA GLN A 20 -2.26 -11.19 -7.87
C GLN A 20 -2.12 -9.66 -7.85
N VAL A 21 -3.13 -8.96 -7.38
CA VAL A 21 -3.11 -7.51 -7.25
C VAL A 21 -1.98 -7.06 -6.32
N GLY A 22 -1.80 -7.73 -5.18
CA GLY A 22 -0.69 -7.48 -4.27
C GLY A 22 0.68 -7.72 -4.93
N ILE A 23 0.82 -8.84 -5.64
CA ILE A 23 2.07 -9.17 -6.36
C ILE A 23 2.37 -8.13 -7.45
N ILE A 24 1.39 -7.76 -8.26
CA ILE A 24 1.57 -6.77 -9.33
C ILE A 24 1.95 -5.41 -8.76
N ALA A 25 1.28 -4.96 -7.68
CA ALA A 25 1.59 -3.69 -7.03
C ALA A 25 3.04 -3.65 -6.51
N LEU A 26 3.48 -4.72 -5.82
CA LEU A 26 4.87 -4.81 -5.36
C LEU A 26 5.86 -4.92 -6.52
N ALA A 27 5.53 -5.70 -7.55
CA ALA A 27 6.40 -5.84 -8.73
C ALA A 27 6.60 -4.50 -9.43
N VAL A 28 5.55 -3.70 -9.61
CA VAL A 28 5.64 -2.33 -10.18
C VAL A 28 6.49 -1.43 -9.30
N ALA A 29 6.30 -1.47 -7.97
CA ALA A 29 7.05 -0.65 -7.02
C ALA A 29 8.56 -0.99 -7.05
N TYR A 30 8.92 -2.28 -7.05
CA TYR A 30 10.32 -2.71 -7.13
C TYR A 30 10.91 -2.49 -8.52
N TYR A 31 10.12 -2.64 -9.58
CA TYR A 31 10.55 -2.31 -10.94
C TYR A 31 10.95 -0.84 -11.05
N ALA A 32 10.13 0.06 -10.53
CA ALA A 32 10.42 1.49 -10.52
C ALA A 32 11.72 1.79 -9.73
N GLU A 33 11.91 1.17 -8.58
CA GLU A 33 13.09 1.32 -7.75
C GLU A 33 14.37 0.83 -8.45
N ILE A 34 14.34 -0.37 -9.05
CA ILE A 34 15.54 -1.03 -9.61
C ILE A 34 15.89 -0.44 -10.98
N ILE A 35 14.89 -0.25 -11.86
CA ILE A 35 15.14 0.14 -13.27
C ILE A 35 15.29 1.66 -13.40
N HIS A 36 14.51 2.43 -12.65
CA HIS A 36 14.59 3.89 -12.70
C HIS A 36 15.47 4.48 -11.59
N ALA A 37 16.11 3.63 -10.76
CA ALA A 37 16.96 4.03 -9.64
C ALA A 37 16.27 5.03 -8.69
N LEU A 38 14.95 4.89 -8.52
CA LEU A 38 14.15 5.72 -7.62
C LEU A 38 14.40 5.29 -6.18
N GLU A 39 14.84 6.19 -5.33
CA GLU A 39 15.02 5.91 -3.90
C GLU A 39 13.68 6.07 -3.18
N PRO A 40 13.07 4.97 -2.64
CA PRO A 40 11.77 5.07 -1.99
C PRO A 40 11.89 5.84 -0.67
N CYS A 41 10.98 6.79 -0.44
CA CYS A 41 10.82 7.43 0.85
C CYS A 41 10.22 6.44 1.89
N ILE A 42 10.27 6.78 3.17
CA ILE A 42 9.76 5.90 4.23
C ILE A 42 8.26 5.61 4.09
N LEU A 43 7.46 6.58 3.66
CA LEU A 43 6.02 6.39 3.42
C LEU A 43 5.75 5.46 2.25
N CYS A 44 6.58 5.51 1.20
CA CYS A 44 6.52 4.56 0.08
C CYS A 44 6.74 3.12 0.55
N ILE A 45 7.68 2.91 1.48
CA ILE A 45 7.94 1.59 2.07
C ILE A 45 6.74 1.13 2.90
N TYR A 46 6.16 2.00 3.74
CA TYR A 46 4.98 1.65 4.53
C TYR A 46 3.77 1.30 3.67
N GLN A 47 3.60 1.92 2.51
CA GLN A 47 2.53 1.58 1.57
C GLN A 47 2.69 0.18 0.94
N ARG A 48 3.90 -0.39 0.91
CA ARG A 48 4.14 -1.76 0.41
C ARG A 48 3.69 -2.84 1.40
N VAL A 49 3.69 -2.54 2.71
CA VAL A 49 3.33 -3.52 3.74
C VAL A 49 1.90 -4.06 3.57
N PRO A 50 0.86 -3.24 3.39
CA PRO A 50 -0.49 -3.74 3.11
C PRO A 50 -0.54 -4.70 1.93
N PHE A 51 0.17 -4.40 0.82
CA PHE A 51 0.22 -5.29 -0.35
C PHE A 51 0.90 -6.63 -0.05
N ALA A 52 1.97 -6.64 0.72
CA ALA A 52 2.60 -7.89 1.16
C ALA A 52 1.65 -8.73 2.03
N VAL A 53 0.94 -8.10 2.94
CA VAL A 53 -0.02 -8.76 3.83
C VAL A 53 -1.22 -9.33 3.06
N VAL A 54 -1.76 -8.62 2.08
CA VAL A 54 -2.90 -9.13 1.29
C VAL A 54 -2.52 -10.30 0.39
N ILE A 55 -1.27 -10.42 -0.06
CA ILE A 55 -0.78 -11.63 -0.75
C ILE A 55 -0.96 -12.84 0.16
N VAL A 56 -0.55 -12.74 1.43
CA VAL A 56 -0.70 -13.84 2.40
C VAL A 56 -2.18 -14.18 2.59
N PHE A 57 -3.06 -13.18 2.76
CA PHE A 57 -4.49 -13.41 2.91
C PHE A 57 -5.12 -14.05 1.67
N GLY A 58 -4.71 -13.62 0.47
CA GLY A 58 -5.12 -14.24 -0.79
C GLY A 58 -4.71 -15.71 -0.86
N LEU A 59 -3.44 -16.02 -0.56
CA LEU A 59 -2.94 -17.39 -0.54
C LEU A 59 -3.68 -18.26 0.48
N VAL A 60 -3.86 -17.77 1.71
CA VAL A 60 -4.61 -18.52 2.74
C VAL A 60 -6.05 -18.76 2.28
N GLY A 61 -6.72 -17.76 1.68
CA GLY A 61 -8.07 -17.90 1.13
C GLY A 61 -8.16 -18.93 0.01
N MET A 62 -7.11 -19.09 -0.80
CA MET A 62 -7.02 -20.13 -1.85
C MET A 62 -6.95 -21.55 -1.26
N PHE A 63 -6.10 -21.75 -0.24
CA PHE A 63 -5.88 -23.07 0.37
C PHE A 63 -6.92 -23.43 1.43
N ARG A 64 -7.59 -22.44 2.02
CA ARG A 64 -8.58 -22.61 3.10
C ARG A 64 -9.87 -21.86 2.78
N PRO A 65 -10.73 -22.39 1.87
CA PRO A 65 -11.96 -21.69 1.47
C PRO A 65 -12.94 -21.41 2.63
N THR A 66 -12.85 -22.19 3.70
CA THR A 66 -13.66 -21.97 4.92
C THR A 66 -13.33 -20.66 5.62
N LEU A 67 -12.11 -20.14 5.42
CA LEU A 67 -11.66 -18.88 5.99
C LEU A 67 -11.85 -17.68 5.05
N LEU A 68 -12.41 -17.90 3.85
CA LEU A 68 -12.53 -16.86 2.81
C LEU A 68 -13.19 -15.58 3.35
N HIS A 69 -14.25 -15.69 4.12
CA HIS A 69 -14.91 -14.55 4.73
C HIS A 69 -13.96 -13.69 5.57
N TRP A 70 -13.19 -14.33 6.45
CA TRP A 70 -12.21 -13.63 7.29
C TRP A 70 -11.06 -13.06 6.51
N MET A 71 -10.58 -13.78 5.48
CA MET A 71 -9.50 -13.30 4.62
C MET A 71 -9.91 -12.07 3.83
N LEU A 72 -11.18 -12.02 3.36
CA LEU A 72 -11.72 -10.84 2.68
C LEU A 72 -11.85 -9.64 3.65
N VAL A 73 -12.32 -9.87 4.89
CA VAL A 73 -12.39 -8.78 5.89
C VAL A 73 -11.00 -8.23 6.17
N LEU A 74 -10.03 -9.10 6.45
CA LEU A 74 -8.66 -8.68 6.77
C LEU A 74 -7.98 -7.99 5.58
N ALA A 75 -8.18 -8.48 4.36
CA ALA A 75 -7.67 -7.85 3.15
C ALA A 75 -8.33 -6.47 2.91
N GLY A 76 -9.64 -6.35 3.13
CA GLY A 76 -10.35 -5.09 3.04
C GLY A 76 -9.82 -4.04 4.02
N VAL A 77 -9.58 -4.45 5.27
CA VAL A 77 -8.95 -3.58 6.29
C VAL A 77 -7.52 -3.20 5.91
N ALA A 78 -6.72 -4.16 5.43
CA ALA A 78 -5.35 -3.88 5.00
C ALA A 78 -5.30 -2.88 3.83
N PHE A 79 -6.16 -3.03 2.82
CA PHE A 79 -6.28 -2.06 1.73
C PHE A 79 -6.76 -0.69 2.21
N LEU A 80 -7.72 -0.64 3.13
CA LEU A 80 -8.18 0.62 3.71
C LEU A 80 -7.06 1.33 4.46
N THR A 81 -6.27 0.59 5.24
CA THR A 81 -5.07 1.13 5.91
C THR A 81 -4.05 1.63 4.90
N GLY A 82 -3.80 0.88 3.81
CA GLY A 82 -2.93 1.31 2.73
C GLY A 82 -3.39 2.60 2.06
N SER A 83 -4.70 2.73 1.80
CA SER A 83 -5.30 3.96 1.29
C SER A 83 -5.13 5.12 2.27
N GLY A 84 -5.31 4.91 3.57
CA GLY A 84 -5.08 5.93 4.61
C GLY A 84 -3.63 6.43 4.65
N ILE A 85 -2.65 5.52 4.59
CA ILE A 85 -1.23 5.88 4.50
C ILE A 85 -0.96 6.68 3.23
N ALA A 86 -1.57 6.28 2.10
CA ALA A 86 -1.41 6.97 0.83
C ALA A 86 -2.02 8.38 0.84
N VAL A 87 -3.20 8.58 1.47
CA VAL A 87 -3.80 9.91 1.68
C VAL A 87 -2.87 10.79 2.52
N TYR A 88 -2.32 10.25 3.61
CA TYR A 88 -1.34 10.97 4.41
C TYR A 88 -0.11 11.38 3.57
N HIS A 89 0.40 10.47 2.74
CA HIS A 89 1.54 10.74 1.86
C HIS A 89 1.22 11.86 0.85
N VAL A 90 0.05 11.81 0.18
CA VAL A 90 -0.40 12.88 -0.73
C VAL A 90 -0.48 14.22 0.00
N GLY A 91 -0.96 14.25 1.24
CA GLY A 91 -1.01 15.48 2.03
C GLY A 91 0.38 16.03 2.37
N VAL A 92 1.37 15.17 2.57
CA VAL A 92 2.78 15.56 2.72
C VAL A 92 3.33 16.14 1.42
N GLU A 93 3.09 15.47 0.26
CA GLU A 93 3.49 15.95 -1.07
C GLU A 93 2.87 17.31 -1.42
N GLN A 94 1.62 17.54 -0.98
CA GLN A 94 0.91 18.79 -1.20
C GLN A 94 1.17 19.86 -0.13
N HIS A 95 2.05 19.59 0.83
CA HIS A 95 2.40 20.50 1.93
C HIS A 95 1.19 20.89 2.82
N TRP A 96 0.15 20.02 2.90
CA TRP A 96 -1.01 20.24 3.77
C TRP A 96 -0.64 20.10 5.25
N TRP A 97 0.38 19.27 5.53
CA TRP A 97 0.96 19.08 6.85
C TRP A 97 2.46 18.84 6.77
N VAL A 98 3.13 19.08 7.88
CA VAL A 98 4.59 18.90 7.98
C VAL A 98 4.95 17.44 7.81
N SER A 99 5.99 17.18 7.02
CA SER A 99 6.51 15.83 6.81
C SER A 99 7.09 15.25 8.10
N ALA A 100 6.54 14.14 8.59
CA ALA A 100 7.17 13.37 9.67
C ALA A 100 8.39 12.54 9.18
N CYS A 101 8.74 12.64 7.90
CA CYS A 101 9.76 11.83 7.23
C CYS A 101 11.17 12.48 7.25
N GLY A 102 11.59 13.00 8.37
CA GLY A 102 13.02 13.31 8.58
C GLY A 102 13.56 14.60 7.99
N GLY A 103 12.70 15.55 7.57
CA GLY A 103 13.11 16.85 7.03
C GLY A 103 13.33 17.95 8.08
N ASP A 104 12.81 17.85 9.28
CA ASP A 104 12.82 18.93 10.29
C ASP A 104 14.05 18.96 11.22
N LEU A 105 15.15 18.30 10.87
CA LEU A 105 16.42 18.57 11.55
C LEU A 105 17.11 19.85 11.05
N ALA A 106 16.54 20.56 10.07
CA ALA A 106 17.02 21.86 9.62
C ALA A 106 16.90 22.96 10.70
N GLY A 107 16.12 22.75 11.75
CA GLY A 107 15.98 23.68 12.89
C GLY A 107 17.02 23.50 14.00
N GLN A 108 17.80 22.41 14.03
CA GLN A 108 18.84 22.18 15.03
C GLN A 108 20.20 22.00 14.37
N MET A 109 20.75 23.09 13.87
CA MET A 109 22.14 23.16 13.41
C MET A 109 23.10 23.08 14.61
N SER A 110 23.44 21.84 15.02
CA SER A 110 24.62 21.58 15.84
C SER A 110 25.67 20.92 14.95
N THR A 111 26.91 21.39 15.02
CA THR A 111 28.06 20.90 14.24
C THR A 111 28.32 19.40 14.45
N THR A 112 27.94 18.84 15.60
CA THR A 112 28.02 17.40 15.89
C THR A 112 27.00 16.58 15.11
N ASN A 113 25.81 17.14 14.84
CA ASN A 113 24.76 16.48 14.05
C ASN A 113 25.08 16.49 12.56
N LEU A 114 25.83 17.48 12.08
CA LEU A 114 26.21 17.58 10.66
C LEU A 114 27.12 16.43 10.21
N MET A 115 28.10 16.06 11.05
CA MET A 115 28.99 14.92 10.78
C MET A 115 28.22 13.60 10.77
N GLN A 116 27.23 13.44 11.65
CA GLN A 116 26.38 12.25 11.73
C GLN A 116 25.40 12.16 10.54
N GLN A 117 24.90 13.32 10.06
CA GLN A 117 24.04 13.40 8.87
C GLN A 117 24.81 13.09 7.57
N LEU A 118 26.07 13.51 7.46
CA LEU A 118 26.93 13.17 6.33
C LEU A 118 27.30 11.67 6.29
N SER A 119 27.27 10.99 7.44
CA SER A 119 27.55 9.54 7.55
C SER A 119 26.30 8.68 7.39
N MET A 120 25.11 9.22 7.63
CA MET A 120 23.84 8.53 7.37
C MET A 120 23.44 8.78 5.91
N LYS A 121 23.20 7.68 5.16
CA LYS A 121 22.54 7.77 3.87
C LYS A 121 21.31 8.65 4.01
N SER A 122 21.26 9.78 3.32
CA SER A 122 20.16 10.73 3.43
C SER A 122 18.86 10.00 3.10
N VAL A 123 17.98 9.85 4.10
CA VAL A 123 16.64 9.34 3.83
C VAL A 123 15.94 10.37 2.98
N LYS A 124 15.49 9.97 1.80
CA LYS A 124 14.82 10.87 0.88
C LYS A 124 13.60 11.51 1.53
N SER A 125 13.42 12.80 1.31
CA SER A 125 12.28 13.55 1.83
C SER A 125 10.97 13.05 1.21
N CYS A 126 9.87 13.00 2.02
CA CYS A 126 8.59 12.51 1.55
C CYS A 126 7.75 13.58 0.84
N ASP A 127 8.21 14.82 0.80
CA ASP A 127 7.56 15.96 0.14
C ASP A 127 8.03 16.18 -1.31
N GLU A 128 9.09 15.48 -1.73
CA GLU A 128 9.54 15.49 -3.11
C GLU A 128 8.76 14.46 -3.94
N LEU A 129 8.15 14.93 -5.05
CA LEU A 129 7.51 14.07 -6.04
C LEU A 129 8.57 13.21 -6.73
N GLU A 130 8.66 11.92 -6.38
CA GLU A 130 9.64 11.02 -6.99
C GLU A 130 9.34 10.71 -8.45
N TRP A 131 8.07 10.50 -8.76
CA TRP A 131 7.60 10.16 -10.08
C TRP A 131 6.12 10.51 -10.23
N ALA A 132 5.83 11.25 -11.28
CA ALA A 132 4.47 11.59 -11.66
C ALA A 132 4.13 10.97 -13.00
N LEU A 133 3.09 10.15 -13.05
CA LEU A 133 2.52 9.64 -14.28
C LEU A 133 1.31 10.51 -14.63
N PHE A 134 1.30 11.10 -15.83
CA PHE A 134 0.26 12.07 -16.24
C PHE A 134 0.03 13.22 -15.24
N GLY A 135 1.08 13.69 -14.57
CA GLY A 135 1.01 14.78 -13.60
C GLY A 135 0.43 14.40 -12.22
N THR A 136 0.19 13.12 -11.98
CA THR A 136 -0.36 12.59 -10.72
C THR A 136 0.67 11.73 -10.01
N SER A 137 0.87 11.93 -8.71
CA SER A 137 1.84 11.17 -7.93
C SER A 137 1.44 9.69 -7.79
N MET A 138 2.43 8.81 -7.62
CA MET A 138 2.21 7.40 -7.33
C MET A 138 1.38 7.18 -6.05
N ALA A 139 1.54 8.05 -5.06
CA ALA A 139 0.74 8.00 -3.83
C ALA A 139 -0.76 8.22 -4.13
N THR A 140 -1.08 9.16 -5.02
CA THR A 140 -2.47 9.42 -5.43
C THR A 140 -3.09 8.21 -6.13
N TYR A 141 -2.36 7.55 -7.04
CA TYR A 141 -2.84 6.30 -7.66
C TYR A 141 -3.09 5.22 -6.61
N ASN A 142 -2.21 5.11 -5.61
CA ASN A 142 -2.38 4.14 -4.54
C ASN A 142 -3.62 4.40 -3.67
N VAL A 143 -3.99 5.67 -3.42
CA VAL A 143 -5.25 6.01 -2.72
C VAL A 143 -6.43 5.35 -3.41
N PHE A 144 -6.63 5.66 -4.71
CA PHE A 144 -7.79 5.16 -5.46
C PHE A 144 -7.75 3.66 -5.65
N TYR A 145 -6.59 3.10 -5.96
CA TYR A 145 -6.41 1.68 -6.16
C TYR A 145 -6.72 0.88 -4.90
N SER A 146 -6.14 1.23 -3.76
CA SER A 146 -6.37 0.57 -2.49
C SER A 146 -7.81 0.75 -2.00
N LEU A 147 -8.40 1.93 -2.21
CA LEU A 147 -9.81 2.17 -1.84
C LEU A 147 -10.76 1.29 -2.67
N ALA A 148 -10.56 1.20 -3.98
CA ALA A 148 -11.38 0.34 -4.85
C ALA A 148 -11.28 -1.14 -4.45
N LEU A 149 -10.07 -1.60 -4.10
CA LEU A 149 -9.85 -2.98 -3.65
C LEU A 149 -10.46 -3.25 -2.28
N SER A 150 -10.43 -2.28 -1.37
CA SER A 150 -11.12 -2.37 -0.09
C SER A 150 -12.63 -2.53 -0.28
N ILE A 151 -13.24 -1.70 -1.15
CA ILE A 151 -14.66 -1.81 -1.51
C ILE A 151 -14.97 -3.19 -2.11
N PHE A 152 -14.13 -3.68 -3.03
CA PHE A 152 -14.28 -5.02 -3.61
C PHE A 152 -14.29 -6.11 -2.54
N CYS A 153 -13.36 -6.07 -1.57
CA CYS A 153 -13.29 -7.03 -0.48
C CYS A 153 -14.56 -6.99 0.40
N PHE A 154 -15.01 -5.80 0.80
CA PHE A 154 -16.22 -5.67 1.63
C PHE A 154 -17.51 -6.03 0.89
N ALA A 155 -17.59 -5.74 -0.42
CA ALA A 155 -18.69 -6.24 -1.25
C ALA A 155 -18.72 -7.78 -1.27
N GLY A 156 -17.56 -8.44 -1.35
CA GLY A 156 -17.42 -9.88 -1.22
C GLY A 156 -17.91 -10.40 0.13
N VAL A 157 -17.53 -9.74 1.21
CA VAL A 157 -17.99 -10.06 2.57
C VAL A 157 -19.51 -9.94 2.69
N HIS A 158 -20.07 -8.86 2.18
CA HIS A 158 -21.53 -8.64 2.19
C HIS A 158 -22.28 -9.76 1.43
N LYS A 159 -21.76 -10.14 0.26
CA LYS A 159 -22.35 -11.20 -0.56
C LYS A 159 -22.27 -12.59 0.07
N LEU A 160 -21.24 -12.85 0.91
CA LEU A 160 -21.11 -14.11 1.65
C LEU A 160 -22.05 -14.21 2.84
N ARG A 161 -22.59 -13.08 3.32
CA ARG A 161 -23.52 -13.04 4.46
C ARG A 161 -25.00 -13.11 4.06
N GLY A 162 -25.35 -12.66 2.88
CA GLY A 162 -26.72 -12.67 2.33
C GLY A 162 -26.97 -13.88 1.45
#